data_bd984420d8cc6cb45dc24b4b2472a718
#
_entry.id   bd984420d8cc6cb45dc24b4b2472a718
#
_cell.length_a   1.000
_cell.length_b   1.000
_cell.length_c   1.000
_cell.angle_alpha   90.00
_cell.angle_beta   90.00
_cell.angle_gamma   90.00
#
_symmetry.space_group_name_H-M   'P 1'
#
loop_
_entity.id
_entity.type
_entity.pdbx_description
1 polymer ?
#
loop_
_entity_poly.entity_id
_entity_poly.type
_entity_poly.pdbx_seq_one_letter_code
_entity_poly.pdbx_strand_id
1 'polypeptide(L)'
;PFSYFNVFSANPPVLIFSPARRGRDNTTKHTYENVLDVPEVVVNMVDFETVHACSLASTEYAKGVNEFQKAGLTEVASDLIKPPRVLESPASFECKVLRVDSFGDNPGAGQLVVCEIIKMHFRNDILNSESVPDPEKIDLVGRCGGNYYVRASGDALFEVPKPLANL
;
A
#
# COMPACT_ATOMS: atom_id res chain seq x y z
N PRO A 1 -0.41 7.94 -0.17
CA PRO A 1 -0.04 6.77 -0.99
C PRO A 1 1.43 6.82 -1.41
N PHE A 2 2.06 5.63 -1.55
CA PHE A 2 3.48 5.48 -1.86
C PHE A 2 3.68 4.42 -2.93
N SER A 3 4.51 4.73 -3.95
CA SER A 3 4.88 3.79 -5.02
C SER A 3 6.10 2.94 -4.66
N TYR A 4 6.92 3.40 -3.70
CA TYR A 4 8.01 2.60 -3.16
C TYR A 4 7.43 1.62 -2.14
N PHE A 5 7.02 0.44 -2.63
CA PHE A 5 6.33 -0.60 -1.87
C PHE A 5 6.64 -1.97 -2.47
N ASN A 6 6.90 -2.95 -1.61
CA ASN A 6 6.97 -4.35 -2.01
C ASN A 6 6.90 -5.30 -0.80
N VAL A 7 6.71 -6.60 -1.07
CA VAL A 7 6.77 -7.70 -0.10
C VAL A 7 8.15 -8.36 -0.17
N PHE A 8 8.77 -8.62 0.98
CA PHE A 8 10.17 -9.07 1.07
C PHE A 8 10.37 -10.40 1.82
N SER A 9 9.38 -10.88 2.54
CA SER A 9 9.44 -12.18 3.23
C SER A 9 8.04 -12.79 3.34
N ALA A 10 7.97 -14.10 3.22
CA ALA A 10 6.74 -14.86 3.43
C ALA A 10 6.61 -15.38 4.86
N ASN A 11 7.73 -15.65 5.54
CA ASN A 11 7.72 -16.13 6.93
C ASN A 11 8.95 -15.61 7.71
N PRO A 12 8.79 -14.67 8.65
CA PRO A 12 7.56 -13.90 8.87
C PRO A 12 7.15 -13.08 7.63
N PRO A 13 5.86 -12.76 7.47
CA PRO A 13 5.41 -11.98 6.32
C PRO A 13 5.81 -10.52 6.49
N VAL A 14 6.77 -10.07 5.70
CA VAL A 14 7.33 -8.71 5.79
C VAL A 14 7.12 -7.95 4.50
N LEU A 15 6.63 -6.73 4.62
CA LEU A 15 6.56 -5.74 3.56
C LEU A 15 7.34 -4.48 3.92
N ILE A 16 7.64 -3.70 2.89
CA ILE A 16 8.27 -2.38 3.05
C ILE A 16 7.51 -1.32 2.26
N PHE A 17 7.59 -0.08 2.73
CA PHE A 17 7.28 1.11 1.94
C PHE A 17 8.22 2.25 2.34
N SER A 18 8.32 3.28 1.49
CA SER A 18 9.24 4.39 1.77
C SER A 18 8.60 5.75 1.48
N PRO A 19 8.17 6.50 2.52
CA PRO A 19 7.81 7.90 2.40
C PRO A 19 9.06 8.76 2.26
N ALA A 20 9.43 9.10 1.01
CA ALA A 20 10.56 9.97 0.76
C ALA A 20 10.33 11.39 1.27
N ARG A 21 11.42 12.08 1.67
CA ARG A 21 11.39 13.51 2.02
C ARG A 21 10.89 14.34 0.83
N ARG A 22 10.17 15.42 1.11
CA ARG A 22 9.62 16.28 0.04
C ARG A 22 10.74 16.96 -0.74
N GLY A 23 10.66 16.90 -2.07
CA GLY A 23 11.69 17.47 -2.94
C GLY A 23 11.76 18.99 -2.89
N ARG A 24 10.64 19.69 -2.60
CA ARG A 24 10.57 21.14 -2.66
C ARG A 24 11.14 21.85 -1.42
N ASP A 25 10.94 21.29 -0.22
CA ASP A 25 11.25 21.94 1.06
C ASP A 25 12.00 21.07 2.05
N ASN A 26 12.34 19.85 1.62
CA ASN A 26 13.06 18.86 2.41
C ASN A 26 12.38 18.44 3.71
N THR A 27 11.08 18.66 3.85
CA THR A 27 10.32 18.21 5.02
C THR A 27 9.96 16.73 4.93
N THR A 28 9.69 16.10 6.07
CA THR A 28 9.20 14.72 6.13
C THR A 28 7.71 14.65 5.73
N LYS A 29 7.27 13.50 5.25
CA LYS A 29 5.84 13.21 5.05
C LYS A 29 5.16 12.97 6.40
N HIS A 30 3.90 13.39 6.55
CA HIS A 30 3.12 13.15 7.77
C HIS A 30 3.03 11.65 8.12
N THR A 31 2.96 10.77 7.12
CA THR A 31 3.00 9.31 7.33
C THR A 31 4.26 8.87 8.07
N TYR A 32 5.43 9.44 7.75
CA TYR A 32 6.67 9.15 8.46
C TYR A 32 6.59 9.56 9.93
N GLU A 33 6.09 10.78 10.19
CA GLU A 33 5.89 11.29 11.55
C GLU A 33 4.91 10.41 12.34
N ASN A 34 3.78 10.05 11.70
CA ASN A 34 2.77 9.19 12.31
C ASN A 34 3.32 7.79 12.66
N VAL A 35 4.17 7.21 11.81
CA VAL A 35 4.82 5.91 12.06
C VAL A 35 5.77 5.97 13.26
N LEU A 36 6.46 7.08 13.46
CA LEU A 36 7.33 7.27 14.63
C LEU A 36 6.54 7.41 15.94
N ASP A 37 5.36 8.04 15.87
CA ASP A 37 4.48 8.22 17.03
C ASP A 37 3.70 6.94 17.36
N VAL A 38 3.18 6.27 16.33
CA VAL A 38 2.40 5.02 16.42
C VAL A 38 3.00 4.02 15.44
N PRO A 39 3.78 3.02 15.90
CA PRO A 39 4.48 2.08 15.03
C PRO A 39 3.54 0.98 14.49
N GLU A 40 2.42 1.40 13.96
CA GLU A 40 1.37 0.58 13.36
C GLU A 40 0.91 1.22 12.05
N VAL A 41 0.68 0.42 11.01
CA VAL A 41 0.21 0.91 9.72
C VAL A 41 -0.78 -0.05 9.08
N VAL A 42 -1.69 0.48 8.26
CA VAL A 42 -2.45 -0.31 7.32
C VAL A 42 -1.94 -0.03 5.92
N VAL A 43 -1.58 -1.07 5.19
CA VAL A 43 -1.32 -0.99 3.75
C VAL A 43 -2.58 -1.40 3.02
N ASN A 44 -3.16 -0.46 2.26
CA ASN A 44 -4.35 -0.69 1.44
C ASN A 44 -3.91 -0.79 -0.02
N MET A 45 -4.24 -1.90 -0.68
CA MET A 45 -3.95 -2.09 -2.10
C MET A 45 -4.88 -1.21 -2.94
N VAL A 46 -4.37 -0.77 -4.08
CA VAL A 46 -5.10 0.13 -4.99
C VAL A 46 -5.47 -0.64 -6.25
N ASP A 47 -6.75 -0.67 -6.54
CA ASP A 47 -7.32 -1.20 -7.77
C ASP A 47 -7.71 -0.07 -8.75
N PHE A 48 -8.24 -0.44 -9.91
CA PHE A 48 -8.65 0.52 -10.90
C PHE A 48 -9.82 1.42 -10.45
N GLU A 49 -10.70 0.92 -9.58
CA GLU A 49 -11.82 1.69 -9.05
C GLU A 49 -11.35 2.77 -8.06
N THR A 50 -10.36 2.47 -7.25
CA THR A 50 -9.88 3.35 -6.18
C THR A 50 -8.70 4.26 -6.57
N VAL A 51 -8.09 4.09 -7.76
CA VAL A 51 -6.89 4.83 -8.17
C VAL A 51 -7.06 6.35 -8.19
N HIS A 52 -8.24 6.86 -8.57
CA HIS A 52 -8.51 8.30 -8.56
C HIS A 52 -8.62 8.85 -7.14
N ALA A 53 -9.27 8.14 -6.23
CA ALA A 53 -9.33 8.49 -4.82
C ALA A 53 -7.94 8.43 -4.17
N CYS A 54 -7.15 7.41 -4.51
CA CYS A 54 -5.74 7.30 -4.11
C CYS A 54 -4.92 8.51 -4.60
N SER A 55 -5.13 8.97 -5.83
CA SER A 55 -4.49 10.18 -6.35
C SER A 55 -4.88 11.42 -5.56
N LEU A 56 -6.17 11.61 -5.23
CA LEU A 56 -6.64 12.71 -4.39
C LEU A 56 -6.01 12.67 -2.99
N ALA A 57 -5.93 11.49 -2.36
CA ALA A 57 -5.28 11.31 -1.07
C ALA A 57 -3.77 11.60 -1.10
N SER A 58 -3.14 11.68 -2.29
CA SER A 58 -1.73 12.05 -2.44
C SER A 58 -1.47 13.56 -2.41
N THR A 59 -2.52 14.38 -2.41
CA THR A 59 -2.42 15.85 -2.33
C THR A 59 -1.74 16.25 -1.03
N GLU A 60 -0.89 17.29 -1.11
CA GLU A 60 -0.19 17.80 0.08
C GLU A 60 -1.13 18.66 0.93
N TYR A 61 -1.97 18.01 1.72
CA TYR A 61 -2.83 18.69 2.69
C TYR A 61 -2.04 19.15 3.91
N ALA A 62 -2.56 20.17 4.59
CA ALA A 62 -2.04 20.60 5.90
C ALA A 62 -2.17 19.46 6.93
N LYS A 63 -1.29 19.48 7.94
CA LYS A 63 -1.35 18.52 9.05
C LYS A 63 -2.72 18.60 9.76
N GLY A 64 -3.30 17.43 10.05
CA GLY A 64 -4.62 17.31 10.67
C GLY A 64 -5.82 17.27 9.71
N VAL A 65 -5.59 17.45 8.41
CA VAL A 65 -6.65 17.21 7.41
C VAL A 65 -6.84 15.71 7.22
N ASN A 66 -8.09 15.26 7.30
CA ASN A 66 -8.45 13.87 7.07
C ASN A 66 -8.51 13.56 5.57
N GLU A 67 -7.53 12.79 5.07
CA GLU A 67 -7.41 12.44 3.65
C GLU A 67 -8.53 11.49 3.19
N PHE A 68 -9.10 10.65 4.06
CA PHE A 68 -10.27 9.82 3.73
C PHE A 68 -11.44 10.68 3.27
N GLN A 69 -11.78 11.71 4.05
CA GLN A 69 -12.88 12.62 3.72
C GLN A 69 -12.60 13.38 2.41
N LYS A 70 -11.36 13.82 2.19
CA LYS A 70 -10.98 14.55 0.98
C LYS A 70 -11.00 13.69 -0.27
N ALA A 71 -10.68 12.42 -0.14
CA ALA A 71 -10.67 11.45 -1.23
C ALA A 71 -12.03 10.76 -1.44
N GLY A 72 -13.01 10.96 -0.54
CA GLY A 72 -14.29 10.27 -0.59
C GLY A 72 -14.20 8.79 -0.25
N LEU A 73 -13.20 8.41 0.56
CA LEU A 73 -12.98 7.04 1.02
C LEU A 73 -13.62 6.82 2.39
N THR A 74 -14.00 5.58 2.67
CA THR A 74 -14.66 5.18 3.92
C THR A 74 -13.68 4.55 4.89
N GLU A 75 -13.62 5.11 6.11
CA GLU A 75 -12.83 4.54 7.19
C GLU A 75 -13.55 3.33 7.81
N VAL A 76 -12.82 2.22 7.95
CA VAL A 76 -13.27 1.04 8.71
C VAL A 76 -12.23 0.70 9.77
N ALA A 77 -12.67 0.43 10.98
CA ALA A 77 -11.79 0.04 12.06
C ALA A 77 -10.94 -1.18 11.69
N SER A 78 -9.68 -1.15 12.04
CA SER A 78 -8.81 -2.33 12.04
C SER A 78 -9.18 -3.26 13.21
N ASP A 79 -8.79 -4.52 13.11
CA ASP A 79 -9.10 -5.52 14.13
C ASP A 79 -8.02 -5.59 15.23
N LEU A 80 -6.75 -5.39 14.87
CA LEU A 80 -5.59 -5.62 15.75
C LEU A 80 -4.75 -4.36 16.01
N ILE A 81 -4.94 -3.30 15.23
CA ILE A 81 -4.15 -2.06 15.32
C ILE A 81 -5.05 -0.83 15.32
N LYS A 82 -4.48 0.32 15.66
CA LYS A 82 -5.24 1.60 15.74
C LYS A 82 -5.58 2.23 14.40
N PRO A 83 -4.66 2.31 13.40
CA PRO A 83 -4.95 2.95 12.13
C PRO A 83 -6.12 2.26 11.41
N PRO A 84 -7.08 3.02 10.84
CA PRO A 84 -8.20 2.46 10.11
C PRO A 84 -7.79 1.91 8.74
N ARG A 85 -8.62 1.02 8.19
CA ARG A 85 -8.54 0.51 6.82
C ARG A 85 -9.40 1.36 5.88
N VAL A 86 -9.10 1.29 4.59
CA VAL A 86 -9.97 1.80 3.53
C VAL A 86 -10.97 0.71 3.14
N LEU A 87 -12.28 0.97 3.29
CA LEU A 87 -13.34 0.01 2.99
C LEU A 87 -13.31 -0.44 1.52
N GLU A 88 -13.07 0.50 0.62
CA GLU A 88 -13.09 0.29 -0.84
C GLU A 88 -11.87 -0.49 -1.35
N SER A 89 -10.80 -0.60 -0.55
CA SER A 89 -9.59 -1.33 -0.96
C SER A 89 -9.88 -2.83 -1.16
N PRO A 90 -9.42 -3.44 -2.27
CA PRO A 90 -9.63 -4.87 -2.50
C PRO A 90 -8.91 -5.75 -1.48
N ALA A 91 -7.77 -5.28 -0.97
CA ALA A 91 -7.00 -5.97 0.06
C ALA A 91 -6.33 -4.95 0.99
N SER A 92 -6.34 -5.24 2.30
CA SER A 92 -5.69 -4.42 3.32
C SER A 92 -4.87 -5.28 4.27
N PHE A 93 -3.69 -4.79 4.65
CA PHE A 93 -2.77 -5.49 5.54
C PHE A 93 -2.55 -4.65 6.80
N GLU A 94 -2.95 -5.20 7.95
CA GLU A 94 -2.60 -4.63 9.24
C GLU A 94 -1.18 -5.02 9.61
N CYS A 95 -0.34 -4.05 9.91
CA CYS A 95 1.08 -4.25 10.10
C CYS A 95 1.61 -3.59 11.37
N LYS A 96 2.58 -4.25 12.00
CA LYS A 96 3.45 -3.65 13.01
C LYS A 96 4.77 -3.23 12.37
N VAL A 97 5.23 -2.02 12.70
CA VAL A 97 6.52 -1.52 12.25
C VAL A 97 7.63 -2.20 13.03
N LEU A 98 8.53 -2.87 12.32
CA LEU A 98 9.70 -3.53 12.91
C LEU A 98 10.86 -2.56 13.08
N ARG A 99 11.09 -1.70 12.09
CA ARG A 99 12.13 -0.66 12.10
C ARG A 99 11.89 0.37 11.01
N VAL A 100 12.59 1.49 11.13
CA VAL A 100 12.64 2.56 10.13
C VAL A 100 14.11 2.90 9.87
N ASP A 101 14.52 2.82 8.59
CA ASP A 101 15.89 3.12 8.15
C ASP A 101 15.87 4.37 7.27
N SER A 102 16.63 5.42 7.63
CA SER A 102 16.79 6.63 6.81
C SER A 102 17.94 6.48 5.82
N PHE A 103 17.72 6.85 4.57
CA PHE A 103 18.78 6.90 3.54
C PHE A 103 19.39 8.28 3.37
N GLY A 104 19.22 9.14 4.36
CA GLY A 104 19.80 10.47 4.42
C GLY A 104 18.78 11.58 4.64
N ASP A 105 19.28 12.81 4.66
CA ASP A 105 18.52 14.01 5.03
C ASP A 105 18.32 14.98 3.87
N ASN A 106 18.70 14.60 2.66
CA ASN A 106 18.51 15.44 1.47
C ASN A 106 17.09 15.30 0.88
N PRO A 107 16.63 16.27 0.06
CA PRO A 107 15.38 16.17 -0.65
C PRO A 107 15.30 14.89 -1.48
N GLY A 108 14.18 14.17 -1.36
CA GLY A 108 13.99 12.88 -2.03
C GLY A 108 14.57 11.67 -1.30
N ALA A 109 15.32 11.85 -0.20
CA ALA A 109 15.84 10.72 0.58
C ALA A 109 14.70 9.84 1.12
N GLY A 110 14.81 8.53 0.91
CA GLY A 110 13.84 7.54 1.37
C GLY A 110 13.93 7.34 2.87
N GLN A 111 12.76 7.07 3.48
CA GLN A 111 12.62 6.65 4.86
C GLN A 111 12.01 5.25 4.84
N LEU A 112 12.84 4.22 4.79
CA LEU A 112 12.38 2.85 4.65
C LEU A 112 11.68 2.37 5.91
N VAL A 113 10.39 2.09 5.81
CA VAL A 113 9.59 1.49 6.86
C VAL A 113 9.47 0.00 6.59
N VAL A 114 9.95 -0.83 7.51
CA VAL A 114 9.88 -2.29 7.45
C VAL A 114 8.79 -2.77 8.39
N CYS A 115 7.84 -3.52 7.87
CA CYS A 115 6.64 -3.93 8.60
C CYS A 115 6.40 -5.43 8.54
N GLU A 116 5.95 -5.99 9.66
CA GLU A 116 5.39 -7.34 9.71
C GLU A 116 3.88 -7.28 9.52
N ILE A 117 3.35 -8.07 8.60
CA ILE A 117 1.91 -8.22 8.39
C ILE A 117 1.38 -9.15 9.49
N ILE A 118 0.43 -8.66 10.29
CA ILE A 118 -0.18 -9.43 11.38
C ILE A 118 -1.61 -9.86 11.07
N LYS A 119 -2.26 -9.21 10.09
CA LYS A 119 -3.59 -9.58 9.59
C LYS A 119 -3.78 -9.10 8.16
N MET A 120 -4.51 -9.90 7.39
CA MET A 120 -4.90 -9.59 6.02
C MET A 120 -6.42 -9.57 5.93
N HIS A 121 -6.95 -8.62 5.16
CA HIS A 121 -8.36 -8.49 4.82
C HIS A 121 -8.50 -8.50 3.31
N PHE A 122 -9.48 -9.22 2.81
CA PHE A 122 -9.82 -9.28 1.39
C PHE A 122 -11.31 -9.04 1.20
N ARG A 123 -11.71 -8.28 0.19
CA ARG A 123 -13.10 -8.20 -0.23
C ARG A 123 -13.56 -9.58 -0.73
N ASN A 124 -14.81 -9.95 -0.45
CA ASN A 124 -15.32 -11.27 -0.86
C ASN A 124 -15.46 -11.42 -2.38
N ASP A 125 -15.74 -10.32 -3.08
CA ASP A 125 -15.95 -10.30 -4.53
C ASP A 125 -14.67 -10.57 -5.35
N ILE A 126 -13.48 -10.36 -4.76
CA ILE A 126 -12.20 -10.68 -5.41
C ILE A 126 -11.75 -12.12 -5.18
N LEU A 127 -12.45 -12.90 -4.40
CA LEU A 127 -12.07 -14.29 -4.10
C LEU A 127 -12.57 -15.26 -5.17
N ASN A 128 -11.79 -16.28 -5.45
CA ASN A 128 -12.20 -17.43 -6.26
C ASN A 128 -12.95 -18.48 -5.42
N SER A 129 -13.33 -19.60 -6.01
CA SER A 129 -14.03 -20.69 -5.34
C SER A 129 -13.24 -21.36 -4.21
N GLU A 130 -11.93 -21.18 -4.18
CA GLU A 130 -11.02 -21.72 -3.15
C GLU A 130 -10.74 -20.70 -2.03
N SER A 131 -11.45 -19.55 -2.05
CA SER A 131 -11.25 -18.42 -1.13
C SER A 131 -9.83 -17.79 -1.22
N VAL A 132 -9.23 -17.83 -2.40
CA VAL A 132 -7.95 -17.19 -2.72
C VAL A 132 -8.21 -15.96 -3.58
N PRO A 133 -7.48 -14.84 -3.39
CA PRO A 133 -7.59 -13.69 -4.28
C PRO A 133 -7.36 -14.07 -5.74
N ASP A 134 -8.32 -13.72 -6.59
CA ASP A 134 -8.31 -13.98 -8.01
C ASP A 134 -7.63 -12.81 -8.74
N PRO A 135 -6.52 -13.03 -9.45
CA PRO A 135 -5.78 -11.95 -10.12
C PRO A 135 -6.62 -11.21 -11.17
N GLU A 136 -7.62 -11.86 -11.79
CA GLU A 136 -8.50 -11.20 -12.74
C GLU A 136 -9.53 -10.29 -12.07
N LYS A 137 -9.96 -10.63 -10.85
CA LYS A 137 -10.97 -9.88 -10.10
C LYS A 137 -10.40 -8.73 -9.27
N ILE A 138 -9.16 -8.86 -8.81
CA ILE A 138 -8.55 -7.85 -7.93
C ILE A 138 -8.23 -6.55 -8.67
N ASP A 139 -8.00 -6.61 -9.98
CA ASP A 139 -7.85 -5.47 -10.90
C ASP A 139 -6.84 -4.41 -10.44
N LEU A 140 -5.67 -4.85 -9.99
CA LEU A 140 -4.64 -3.98 -9.44
C LEU A 140 -4.10 -2.99 -10.48
N VAL A 141 -3.62 -1.85 -9.98
CA VAL A 141 -2.91 -0.87 -10.78
C VAL A 141 -1.47 -0.72 -10.31
N GLY A 142 -0.55 -0.51 -11.25
CA GLY A 142 0.86 -0.20 -11.00
C GLY A 142 1.20 1.20 -11.49
N ARG A 143 1.93 1.98 -10.69
CA ARG A 143 2.40 3.30 -11.13
C ARG A 143 3.66 3.17 -11.97
N CYS A 144 3.64 3.78 -13.19
CA CYS A 144 4.75 3.72 -14.15
C CYS A 144 5.62 4.98 -14.16
N GLY A 145 5.35 5.95 -13.26
CA GLY A 145 6.04 7.23 -13.21
C GLY A 145 5.23 8.37 -13.84
N GLY A 146 5.51 9.61 -13.41
CA GLY A 146 4.68 10.74 -13.78
C GLY A 146 3.21 10.50 -13.42
N ASN A 147 2.32 10.69 -14.40
CA ASN A 147 0.87 10.46 -14.26
C ASN A 147 0.40 9.14 -14.89
N TYR A 148 1.32 8.27 -15.27
CA TYR A 148 0.98 7.02 -15.95
C TYR A 148 0.82 5.86 -14.96
N TYR A 149 -0.19 5.03 -15.23
CA TYR A 149 -0.47 3.78 -14.53
C TYR A 149 -0.67 2.66 -15.55
N VAL A 150 -0.34 1.44 -15.15
CA VAL A 150 -0.74 0.20 -15.83
C VAL A 150 -1.86 -0.46 -15.03
N ARG A 151 -2.81 -1.06 -15.73
CA ARG A 151 -3.90 -1.84 -15.14
C ARG A 151 -3.60 -3.32 -15.36
N ALA A 152 -3.56 -4.10 -14.30
CA ALA A 152 -3.34 -5.55 -14.35
C ALA A 152 -4.68 -6.27 -14.56
N SER A 153 -5.21 -6.22 -15.79
CA SER A 153 -6.53 -6.77 -16.14
C SER A 153 -6.58 -7.17 -17.61
N GLY A 154 -7.47 -8.08 -17.98
CA GLY A 154 -7.68 -8.54 -19.35
C GLY A 154 -6.39 -9.07 -19.99
N ASP A 155 -6.11 -8.67 -21.22
CA ASP A 155 -4.93 -9.11 -22.00
C ASP A 155 -3.56 -8.72 -21.36
N ALA A 156 -3.55 -7.85 -20.36
CA ALA A 156 -2.35 -7.52 -19.59
C ALA A 156 -1.98 -8.61 -18.56
N LEU A 157 -2.92 -9.49 -18.22
CA LEU A 157 -2.66 -10.67 -17.40
C LEU A 157 -2.41 -11.87 -18.29
N PHE A 158 -1.33 -12.58 -18.05
CA PHE A 158 -1.01 -13.82 -18.74
C PHE A 158 -0.29 -14.77 -17.80
N GLU A 159 -0.52 -16.06 -17.99
CA GLU A 159 0.11 -17.09 -17.19
C GLU A 159 1.43 -17.54 -17.81
N VAL A 160 2.44 -17.67 -16.97
CA VAL A 160 3.73 -18.28 -17.33
C VAL A 160 3.96 -19.47 -16.40
N PRO A 161 3.65 -20.71 -16.84
CA PRO A 161 3.86 -21.89 -16.03
C PRO A 161 5.34 -22.08 -15.67
N LYS A 162 5.60 -22.46 -14.41
CA LYS A 162 6.96 -22.86 -14.04
C LYS A 162 7.34 -24.15 -14.73
N PRO A 163 8.57 -24.28 -15.30
CA PRO A 163 9.06 -25.55 -15.82
C PRO A 163 9.01 -26.62 -14.73
N LEU A 164 8.51 -27.80 -15.05
CA LEU A 164 8.63 -28.95 -14.18
C LEU A 164 10.11 -29.32 -14.10
N ALA A 165 10.68 -29.33 -12.90
CA ALA A 165 12.00 -29.92 -12.69
C ALA A 165 11.86 -31.42 -12.94
N ASN A 166 12.55 -31.94 -13.96
CA ASN A 166 12.78 -33.38 -14.06
C ASN A 166 13.78 -33.75 -12.96
N LEU A 167 13.24 -34.14 -11.78
CA LEU A 167 14.00 -34.74 -10.68
C LEU A 167 14.22 -36.21 -10.98
#